data_0ffdc1967fb14faeced1c34aed7c18fd
#
_entry.id   0ffdc1967fb14faeced1c34aed7c18fd
#
_cell.length_a   1.000
_cell.length_b   1.000
_cell.length_c   1.000
_cell.angle_alpha   90.00
_cell.angle_beta   90.00
_cell.angle_gamma   90.00
#
_symmetry.space_group_name_H-M   'P 1'
#
loop_
_entity.id
_entity.type
_entity.pdbx_description
1 polymer ?
#
loop_
_entity_poly.entity_id
_entity_poly.type
_entity_poly.pdbx_seq_one_letter_code
_entity_poly.pdbx_strand_id
1 'polypeptide(L)'
;SEMCIRDSNIHTAADLLNNSIARADGGEWSFNDTVGEANEEAGFQAAHAIINGEYDDAIGGGICQVATTVFNAVYEAGYPVTERRNHSLYISSYPTGRDAAIAYPDLDLTWVNDGTSDVLMRSRYTDSSLTVTLYGIDPGYVVSTQTGDWETGEPFKKRTKVDESEPEGTRYVKTAGADGRSVTVHRTVRDRAGNVLHEEDFTSNYAPIDEVTVVGPNTPTREREDTDKEATDKEEASVLSTGD
;
A
#
# COMPACT_ATOMS: atom_id res chain seq x y z
N SER A 1 -2.53 22.57 6.12
CA SER A 1 -1.76 21.92 5.04
C SER A 1 -2.29 20.47 4.91
N GLU A 2 -2.14 19.84 3.78
CA GLU A 2 -2.58 18.44 3.53
C GLU A 2 -2.00 17.44 4.53
N MET A 3 -0.74 17.62 4.97
CA MET A 3 -0.16 16.82 6.06
C MET A 3 -1.00 16.90 7.34
N CYS A 4 -1.49 18.07 7.72
CA CYS A 4 -2.32 18.22 8.92
C CYS A 4 -3.67 17.48 8.80
N ILE A 5 -4.24 17.39 7.58
CA ILE A 5 -5.51 16.68 7.34
C ILE A 5 -5.27 15.18 7.43
N ARG A 6 -4.22 14.67 6.79
CA ARG A 6 -3.82 13.26 6.88
C ARG A 6 -3.56 12.84 8.33
N ASP A 7 -2.86 13.68 9.11
CA ASP A 7 -2.59 13.43 10.52
C ASP A 7 -3.89 13.42 11.33
N SER A 8 -4.84 14.34 11.03
CA SER A 8 -6.17 14.36 11.65
C SER A 8 -6.94 13.05 11.39
N ASN A 9 -6.91 12.52 10.16
CA ASN A 9 -7.52 11.23 9.84
C ASN A 9 -6.88 10.07 10.62
N ILE A 10 -5.56 10.06 10.74
CA ILE A 10 -4.83 9.05 11.53
C ILE A 10 -5.24 9.14 13.00
N HIS A 11 -5.35 10.34 13.56
CA HIS A 11 -5.79 10.54 14.94
C HIS A 11 -7.23 10.06 15.14
N THR A 12 -8.15 10.41 14.24
CA THR A 12 -9.55 9.97 14.29
C THR A 12 -9.64 8.44 14.28
N ALA A 13 -8.96 7.77 13.34
CA ALA A 13 -8.95 6.30 13.29
C ALA A 13 -8.31 5.69 14.55
N ALA A 14 -7.24 6.28 15.05
CA ALA A 14 -6.58 5.83 16.28
C ALA A 14 -7.48 5.98 17.51
N ASP A 15 -8.27 7.04 17.61
CA ASP A 15 -9.22 7.25 18.71
C ASP A 15 -10.36 6.23 18.66
N LEU A 16 -10.92 5.93 17.48
CA LEU A 16 -11.94 4.89 17.28
C LEU A 16 -11.42 3.50 17.63
N LEU A 17 -10.16 3.21 17.28
CA LEU A 17 -9.47 1.97 17.59
C LEU A 17 -9.20 1.79 19.10
N ASN A 18 -9.00 2.88 19.82
CA ASN A 18 -8.53 2.88 21.19
C ASN A 18 -9.55 2.26 22.14
N ASN A 19 -9.12 1.32 22.97
CA ASN A 19 -9.92 0.50 23.87
C ASN A 19 -10.76 -0.59 23.18
N SER A 20 -10.56 -0.90 21.91
CA SER A 20 -11.17 -2.08 21.30
C SER A 20 -10.64 -3.36 21.94
N ILE A 21 -11.45 -4.41 21.95
CA ILE A 21 -11.16 -5.67 22.63
C ILE A 21 -11.35 -6.83 21.65
N ALA A 22 -10.30 -7.64 21.48
CA ALA A 22 -10.43 -8.95 20.89
C ALA A 22 -10.72 -9.97 21.99
N ARG A 23 -11.87 -10.65 21.91
CA ARG A 23 -12.30 -11.62 22.92
C ARG A 23 -11.43 -12.86 22.89
N ALA A 24 -11.23 -13.46 24.06
CA ALA A 24 -10.52 -14.72 24.21
C ALA A 24 -11.18 -15.89 23.44
N ASP A 25 -10.47 -17.02 23.41
CA ASP A 25 -10.97 -18.31 22.93
C ASP A 25 -11.47 -18.29 21.49
N GLY A 26 -10.74 -17.61 20.58
CA GLY A 26 -11.02 -17.57 19.16
C GLY A 26 -11.88 -16.38 18.71
N GLY A 27 -12.00 -15.34 19.53
CA GLY A 27 -12.69 -14.10 19.14
C GLY A 27 -11.94 -13.40 18.00
N GLU A 28 -12.65 -13.18 16.89
CA GLU A 28 -12.13 -12.40 15.76
C GLU A 28 -12.29 -10.90 16.02
N TRP A 29 -11.28 -10.14 15.64
CA TRP A 29 -11.25 -8.70 15.65
C TRP A 29 -11.13 -8.18 14.21
N SER A 30 -11.93 -7.17 13.85
CA SER A 30 -11.98 -6.54 12.54
C SER A 30 -11.66 -5.06 12.65
N PHE A 31 -10.84 -4.56 11.74
CA PHE A 31 -10.55 -3.14 11.63
C PHE A 31 -11.78 -2.37 11.15
N ASN A 32 -12.46 -2.87 10.12
CA ASN A 32 -13.64 -2.22 9.56
C ASN A 32 -14.81 -2.17 10.56
N ASP A 33 -15.03 -3.23 11.34
CA ASP A 33 -16.04 -3.24 12.39
C ASP A 33 -15.71 -2.27 13.54
N THR A 34 -14.43 -2.06 13.81
CA THR A 34 -13.96 -1.20 14.90
C THR A 34 -13.96 0.28 14.52
N VAL A 35 -13.44 0.62 13.35
CA VAL A 35 -13.26 2.00 12.89
C VAL A 35 -14.47 2.49 12.10
N GLY A 36 -15.14 1.58 11.37
CA GLY A 36 -16.26 1.90 10.49
C GLY A 36 -15.85 2.55 9.18
N GLU A 37 -16.85 3.04 8.46
CA GLU A 37 -16.64 3.75 7.20
C GLU A 37 -15.97 5.11 7.43
N ALA A 38 -14.90 5.38 6.67
CA ALA A 38 -14.25 6.68 6.68
C ALA A 38 -15.07 7.68 5.87
N ASN A 39 -15.92 8.42 6.52
CA ASN A 39 -16.74 9.47 5.91
C ASN A 39 -16.68 10.78 6.72
N GLU A 40 -17.24 11.85 6.18
CA GLU A 40 -17.24 13.18 6.83
C GLU A 40 -18.02 13.20 8.14
N GLU A 41 -19.08 12.38 8.27
CA GLU A 41 -19.90 12.30 9.49
C GLU A 41 -19.10 11.69 10.65
N ALA A 42 -18.19 10.76 10.34
CA ALA A 42 -17.26 10.18 11.30
C ALA A 42 -16.02 11.08 11.56
N GLY A 43 -15.94 12.25 10.93
CA GLY A 43 -14.88 13.24 11.13
C GLY A 43 -13.67 13.08 10.22
N PHE A 44 -13.74 12.22 9.20
CA PHE A 44 -12.65 12.07 8.21
C PHE A 44 -12.76 13.14 7.12
N GLN A 45 -11.60 13.50 6.58
CA GLN A 45 -11.47 14.51 5.54
C GLN A 45 -10.71 13.95 4.33
N ALA A 46 -10.84 14.62 3.17
CA ALA A 46 -10.09 14.25 1.98
C ALA A 46 -8.60 14.56 2.16
N ALA A 47 -7.75 13.57 1.93
CA ALA A 47 -6.30 13.66 1.99
C ALA A 47 -5.67 12.65 1.02
N HIS A 48 -4.37 12.78 0.76
CA HIS A 48 -3.62 11.90 -0.13
C HIS A 48 -3.77 10.42 0.23
N ALA A 49 -4.25 9.65 -0.75
CA ALA A 49 -4.44 8.21 -0.72
C ALA A 49 -3.91 7.55 -2.00
N ILE A 50 -3.82 6.23 -2.02
CA ILE A 50 -3.55 5.45 -3.23
C ILE A 50 -4.86 4.85 -3.70
N ILE A 51 -5.35 5.30 -4.87
CA ILE A 51 -6.60 4.83 -5.47
C ILE A 51 -6.26 4.25 -6.84
N ASN A 52 -6.63 2.98 -7.07
CA ASN A 52 -6.39 2.28 -8.34
C ASN A 52 -4.94 2.35 -8.85
N GLY A 53 -3.97 2.41 -7.92
CA GLY A 53 -2.55 2.48 -8.27
C GLY A 53 -2.04 3.89 -8.62
N GLU A 54 -2.81 4.93 -8.36
CA GLU A 54 -2.40 6.33 -8.51
C GLU A 54 -2.58 7.08 -7.17
N TYR A 55 -1.80 8.14 -6.98
CA TYR A 55 -2.00 9.04 -5.84
C TYR A 55 -3.09 10.03 -6.16
N ASP A 56 -4.14 10.04 -5.35
CA ASP A 56 -5.28 10.97 -5.47
C ASP A 56 -5.81 11.33 -4.07
N ASP A 57 -6.68 12.33 -3.97
CA ASP A 57 -7.31 12.72 -2.72
C ASP A 57 -8.58 11.90 -2.47
N ALA A 58 -8.64 11.26 -1.31
CA ALA A 58 -9.82 10.54 -0.86
C ALA A 58 -10.11 10.81 0.61
N ILE A 59 -11.39 10.73 0.97
CA ILE A 59 -11.81 10.78 2.38
C ILE A 59 -11.13 9.63 3.13
N GLY A 60 -10.53 9.92 4.27
CA GLY A 60 -9.82 8.93 5.07
C GLY A 60 -8.37 8.66 4.64
N GLY A 61 -7.78 9.48 3.76
CA GLY A 61 -6.35 9.38 3.44
C GLY A 61 -5.50 9.35 4.70
N GLY A 62 -4.68 8.29 4.87
CA GLY A 62 -3.87 8.02 6.05
C GLY A 62 -4.32 6.81 6.90
N ILE A 63 -5.57 6.34 6.78
CA ILE A 63 -6.11 5.24 7.61
C ILE A 63 -5.32 3.93 7.43
N CYS A 64 -4.85 3.62 6.22
CA CYS A 64 -4.02 2.44 5.97
C CYS A 64 -2.71 2.44 6.77
N GLN A 65 -2.21 3.60 7.19
CA GLN A 65 -1.07 3.66 8.12
C GLN A 65 -1.46 3.14 9.51
N VAL A 66 -2.69 3.42 9.96
CA VAL A 66 -3.22 2.89 11.22
C VAL A 66 -3.37 1.37 11.11
N ALA A 67 -4.00 0.87 10.03
CA ALA A 67 -4.14 -0.56 9.78
C ALA A 67 -2.78 -1.28 9.70
N THR A 68 -1.80 -0.70 9.00
CA THR A 68 -0.43 -1.24 8.94
C THR A 68 0.22 -1.30 10.34
N THR A 69 -0.01 -0.29 11.18
CA THR A 69 0.52 -0.28 12.56
C THR A 69 -0.15 -1.36 13.42
N VAL A 70 -1.46 -1.54 13.30
CA VAL A 70 -2.21 -2.63 13.96
C VAL A 70 -1.71 -3.98 13.48
N PHE A 71 -1.62 -4.19 12.16
CA PHE A 71 -1.12 -5.42 11.59
C PHE A 71 0.24 -5.80 12.17
N ASN A 72 1.18 -4.86 12.24
CA ASN A 72 2.50 -5.13 12.78
C ASN A 72 2.46 -5.44 14.30
N ALA A 73 1.61 -4.79 15.08
CA ALA A 73 1.43 -5.10 16.50
C ALA A 73 0.91 -6.54 16.71
N VAL A 74 -0.09 -6.95 15.93
CA VAL A 74 -0.67 -8.29 15.96
C VAL A 74 0.34 -9.34 15.44
N TYR A 75 1.03 -9.01 14.34
CA TYR A 75 2.06 -9.83 13.73
C TYR A 75 3.17 -10.17 14.74
N GLU A 76 3.73 -9.15 15.41
CA GLU A 76 4.81 -9.31 16.39
C GLU A 76 4.33 -10.01 17.69
N ALA A 77 3.05 -9.87 18.03
CA ALA A 77 2.45 -10.56 19.17
C ALA A 77 2.17 -12.05 18.90
N GLY A 78 2.19 -12.48 17.63
CA GLY A 78 2.03 -13.88 17.24
C GLY A 78 0.58 -14.34 17.07
N TYR A 79 -0.41 -13.46 17.11
CA TYR A 79 -1.80 -13.84 16.88
C TYR A 79 -2.07 -14.16 15.40
N PRO A 80 -2.92 -15.17 15.09
CA PRO A 80 -3.31 -15.53 13.73
C PRO A 80 -3.97 -14.35 12.98
N VAL A 81 -3.51 -14.05 11.77
CA VAL A 81 -4.10 -13.03 10.90
C VAL A 81 -4.97 -13.73 9.87
N THR A 82 -6.28 -13.44 9.89
CA THR A 82 -7.28 -14.11 9.04
C THR A 82 -7.53 -13.37 7.73
N GLU A 83 -7.40 -12.05 7.72
CA GLU A 83 -7.44 -11.24 6.50
C GLU A 83 -6.41 -10.12 6.55
N ARG A 84 -5.65 -10.02 5.48
CA ARG A 84 -4.71 -8.91 5.24
C ARG A 84 -4.43 -8.79 3.75
N ARG A 85 -4.43 -7.59 3.21
CA ARG A 85 -3.98 -7.30 1.85
C ARG A 85 -2.92 -6.20 1.84
N ASN A 86 -1.91 -6.35 0.97
CA ASN A 86 -0.93 -5.30 0.73
C ASN A 86 -1.51 -4.18 -0.14
N HIS A 87 -0.89 -3.00 -0.13
CA HIS A 87 -1.22 -1.93 -1.07
C HIS A 87 -0.91 -2.34 -2.51
N SER A 88 -1.60 -1.72 -3.46
CA SER A 88 -1.33 -1.91 -4.89
C SER A 88 0.07 -1.43 -5.30
N LEU A 89 0.59 -0.38 -4.66
CA LEU A 89 1.92 0.15 -4.88
C LEU A 89 2.83 -0.10 -3.66
N TYR A 90 4.11 -0.29 -3.92
CA TYR A 90 5.10 -0.42 -2.84
C TYR A 90 5.34 0.90 -2.12
N ILE A 91 5.20 0.89 -0.81
CA ILE A 91 5.42 2.03 0.08
C ILE A 91 6.66 1.74 0.93
N SER A 92 7.77 2.41 0.61
CA SER A 92 9.08 2.14 1.23
C SER A 92 9.18 2.52 2.72
N SER A 93 8.24 3.29 3.24
CA SER A 93 8.19 3.66 4.67
C SER A 93 7.66 2.55 5.57
N TYR A 94 7.03 1.52 5.02
CA TYR A 94 6.56 0.36 5.77
C TYR A 94 7.61 -0.77 5.79
N PRO A 95 7.58 -1.64 6.79
CA PRO A 95 8.40 -2.84 6.76
C PRO A 95 8.12 -3.68 5.52
N THR A 96 9.16 -4.20 4.88
CA THR A 96 9.06 -4.98 3.63
C THR A 96 8.04 -6.10 3.75
N GLY A 97 7.04 -6.12 2.86
CA GLY A 97 5.98 -7.13 2.80
C GLY A 97 5.03 -7.15 4.02
N ARG A 98 5.07 -6.13 4.87
CA ARG A 98 4.28 -6.06 6.11
C ARG A 98 3.43 -4.78 6.18
N ASP A 99 2.92 -4.33 5.07
CA ASP A 99 1.89 -3.30 4.97
C ASP A 99 0.48 -3.92 4.98
N ALA A 100 -0.52 -3.17 5.40
CA ALA A 100 -1.92 -3.56 5.35
C ALA A 100 -2.75 -2.43 4.78
N ALA A 101 -3.42 -2.71 3.66
CA ALA A 101 -4.39 -1.83 3.04
C ALA A 101 -5.80 -2.20 3.50
N ILE A 102 -6.66 -1.20 3.64
CA ILE A 102 -8.09 -1.36 3.94
C ILE A 102 -8.91 -0.49 3.01
N ALA A 103 -10.14 -0.93 2.73
CA ALA A 103 -11.16 -0.16 2.01
C ALA A 103 -12.54 -0.68 2.43
N TYR A 104 -13.26 0.10 3.23
CA TYR A 104 -14.58 -0.27 3.70
C TYR A 104 -15.60 -0.33 2.54
N PRO A 105 -16.48 -1.35 2.49
CA PRO A 105 -16.53 -2.54 3.36
C PRO A 105 -15.71 -3.73 2.82
N ASP A 106 -15.09 -3.62 1.62
CA ASP A 106 -14.67 -4.74 0.78
C ASP A 106 -13.28 -5.28 1.11
N LEU A 107 -12.48 -4.54 1.87
CA LEU A 107 -11.10 -4.90 2.21
C LEU A 107 -10.85 -4.58 3.69
N ASP A 108 -10.55 -5.62 4.46
CA ASP A 108 -10.38 -5.54 5.90
C ASP A 108 -8.99 -6.03 6.37
N LEU A 109 -8.70 -5.77 7.62
CA LEU A 109 -7.66 -6.40 8.42
C LEU A 109 -8.32 -7.11 9.58
N THR A 110 -8.26 -8.44 9.59
CA THR A 110 -8.85 -9.26 10.65
C THR A 110 -7.81 -10.20 11.26
N TRP A 111 -7.98 -10.49 12.54
CA TRP A 111 -7.13 -11.41 13.29
C TRP A 111 -7.90 -12.07 14.43
N VAL A 112 -7.40 -13.19 14.92
CA VAL A 112 -8.06 -13.99 15.95
C VAL A 112 -7.25 -13.97 17.23
N ASN A 113 -7.91 -13.68 18.34
CA ASN A 113 -7.34 -13.90 19.67
C ASN A 113 -7.57 -15.36 20.08
N ASP A 114 -6.59 -16.21 19.79
CA ASP A 114 -6.58 -17.63 20.16
C ASP A 114 -6.05 -17.89 21.59
N GLY A 115 -5.74 -16.82 22.31
CA GLY A 115 -5.34 -16.88 23.70
C GLY A 115 -6.53 -17.07 24.67
N THR A 116 -6.22 -17.36 25.94
CA THR A 116 -7.21 -17.62 26.99
C THR A 116 -7.69 -16.37 27.74
N SER A 117 -7.25 -15.19 27.35
CA SER A 117 -7.66 -13.91 27.93
C SER A 117 -7.97 -12.90 26.87
N ASP A 118 -8.90 -11.99 27.16
CA ASP A 118 -9.19 -10.85 26.28
C ASP A 118 -7.92 -10.01 26.04
N VAL A 119 -7.80 -9.48 24.84
CA VAL A 119 -6.73 -8.55 24.42
C VAL A 119 -7.31 -7.17 24.22
N LEU A 120 -6.85 -6.21 25.01
CA LEU A 120 -7.19 -4.80 24.89
C LEU A 120 -6.17 -4.12 23.95
N MET A 121 -6.66 -3.43 22.93
CA MET A 121 -5.83 -2.61 22.05
C MET A 121 -5.85 -1.15 22.49
N ARG A 122 -4.67 -0.55 22.58
CA ARG A 122 -4.48 0.87 22.90
C ARG A 122 -3.67 1.55 21.82
N SER A 123 -4.19 2.67 21.35
CA SER A 123 -3.49 3.57 20.44
C SER A 123 -3.00 4.81 21.18
N ARG A 124 -1.84 5.31 20.78
CA ARG A 124 -1.28 6.60 21.20
C ARG A 124 -0.63 7.25 19.99
N TYR A 125 -0.76 8.54 19.87
CA TYR A 125 -0.17 9.31 18.78
C TYR A 125 0.45 10.63 19.27
N THR A 126 1.35 11.14 18.47
CA THR A 126 1.88 12.50 18.54
C THR A 126 1.76 13.12 17.15
N ASP A 127 2.23 14.34 16.95
CA ASP A 127 2.25 15.00 15.64
C ASP A 127 3.09 14.25 14.57
N SER A 128 3.90 13.26 14.96
CA SER A 128 4.80 12.55 14.05
C SER A 128 4.87 11.04 14.26
N SER A 129 4.08 10.48 15.16
CA SER A 129 4.13 9.05 15.46
C SER A 129 2.78 8.48 15.86
N LEU A 130 2.55 7.23 15.51
CA LEU A 130 1.44 6.39 15.96
C LEU A 130 2.03 5.12 16.58
N THR A 131 1.51 4.75 17.75
CA THR A 131 1.87 3.51 18.44
C THR A 131 0.61 2.74 18.78
N VAL A 132 0.57 1.47 18.44
CA VAL A 132 -0.46 0.52 18.86
C VAL A 132 0.17 -0.48 19.83
N THR A 133 -0.51 -0.72 20.95
CA THR A 133 -0.05 -1.65 22.00
C THR A 133 -1.19 -2.60 22.37
N LEU A 134 -0.87 -3.88 22.42
CA LEU A 134 -1.77 -4.92 22.86
C LEU A 134 -1.52 -5.21 24.36
N TYR A 135 -2.58 -5.24 25.13
CA TYR A 135 -2.55 -5.54 26.56
C TYR A 135 -3.40 -6.78 26.86
N GLY A 136 -2.81 -7.75 27.52
CA GLY A 136 -3.46 -9.01 27.88
C GLY A 136 -2.52 -9.87 28.73
N ILE A 137 -2.92 -11.11 28.96
CA ILE A 137 -2.02 -12.11 29.53
C ILE A 137 -1.11 -12.60 28.41
N ASP A 138 0.20 -12.54 28.61
CA ASP A 138 1.18 -13.03 27.63
C ASP A 138 0.93 -14.52 27.32
N PRO A 139 0.53 -14.88 26.10
CA PRO A 139 0.29 -16.28 25.71
C PRO A 139 1.59 -17.10 25.60
N GLY A 140 2.74 -16.43 25.68
CA GLY A 140 4.05 -17.07 25.56
C GLY A 140 4.47 -17.37 24.14
N TYR A 141 3.94 -16.63 23.16
CA TYR A 141 4.30 -16.78 21.77
C TYR A 141 5.70 -16.24 21.48
N VAL A 142 6.44 -17.00 20.69
CA VAL A 142 7.77 -16.63 20.20
C VAL A 142 7.68 -16.55 18.67
N VAL A 143 7.80 -15.34 18.15
CA VAL A 143 7.67 -15.06 16.73
C VAL A 143 9.03 -15.03 16.06
N SER A 144 9.17 -15.71 14.95
CA SER A 144 10.31 -15.61 14.05
C SER A 144 9.85 -15.25 12.63
N THR A 145 10.63 -14.40 11.98
CA THR A 145 10.32 -13.87 10.65
C THR A 145 11.46 -14.16 9.68
N GLN A 146 11.11 -14.63 8.48
CA GLN A 146 12.03 -14.74 7.36
C GLN A 146 11.44 -13.98 6.17
N THR A 147 12.11 -12.90 5.76
CA THR A 147 11.75 -12.17 4.53
C THR A 147 12.46 -12.80 3.36
N GLY A 148 11.70 -13.19 2.34
CA GLY A 148 12.23 -13.72 1.09
C GLY A 148 12.90 -12.64 0.24
N ASP A 149 13.51 -13.05 -0.86
CA ASP A 149 14.06 -12.16 -1.87
C ASP A 149 12.94 -11.48 -2.67
N TRP A 150 13.23 -10.31 -3.22
CA TRP A 150 12.35 -9.65 -4.15
C TRP A 150 12.29 -10.40 -5.48
N GLU A 151 11.07 -10.65 -5.94
CA GLU A 151 10.81 -11.17 -7.27
C GLU A 151 10.37 -10.03 -8.19
N THR A 152 10.93 -9.99 -9.40
CA THR A 152 10.55 -9.00 -10.41
C THR A 152 9.16 -9.33 -10.96
N GLY A 153 8.26 -8.35 -10.94
CA GLY A 153 6.91 -8.43 -11.49
C GLY A 153 6.82 -7.89 -12.92
N GLU A 154 5.65 -7.37 -13.27
CA GLU A 154 5.43 -6.78 -14.59
C GLU A 154 6.30 -5.52 -14.79
N PRO A 155 6.87 -5.31 -16.00
CA PRO A 155 7.60 -4.09 -16.31
C PRO A 155 6.66 -2.89 -16.39
N PHE A 156 7.18 -1.71 -16.02
CA PHE A 156 6.44 -0.47 -16.17
C PHE A 156 6.30 -0.07 -17.64
N LYS A 157 5.28 0.72 -17.93
CA LYS A 157 5.04 1.32 -19.25
C LYS A 157 5.45 2.80 -19.25
N LYS A 158 5.75 3.33 -20.45
CA LYS A 158 6.00 4.76 -20.65
C LYS A 158 4.76 5.41 -21.22
N ARG A 159 4.31 6.47 -20.57
CA ARG A 159 3.15 7.26 -21.00
C ARG A 159 3.56 8.71 -21.18
N THR A 160 3.00 9.35 -22.18
CA THR A 160 3.16 10.79 -22.38
C THR A 160 1.82 11.48 -22.15
N LYS A 161 1.81 12.49 -21.30
CA LYS A 161 0.63 13.33 -21.01
C LYS A 161 0.89 14.73 -21.56
N VAL A 162 -0.01 15.22 -22.41
CA VAL A 162 0.01 16.63 -22.83
C VAL A 162 -0.65 17.47 -21.74
N ASP A 163 0.01 18.54 -21.33
CA ASP A 163 -0.50 19.52 -20.39
C ASP A 163 -0.57 20.87 -21.10
N GLU A 164 -1.79 21.32 -21.38
CA GLU A 164 -2.05 22.58 -22.07
C GLU A 164 -1.66 23.83 -21.27
N SER A 165 -1.41 23.69 -19.97
CA SER A 165 -0.94 24.79 -19.12
C SER A 165 0.58 24.99 -19.17
N GLU A 166 1.30 24.02 -19.71
CA GLU A 166 2.76 24.09 -19.85
C GLU A 166 3.17 24.83 -21.14
N PRO A 167 4.30 25.52 -21.16
CA PRO A 167 4.82 26.16 -22.37
C PRO A 167 5.09 25.16 -23.49
N GLU A 168 4.92 25.61 -24.74
CA GLU A 168 5.31 24.82 -25.91
C GLU A 168 6.81 24.42 -25.85
N GLY A 169 7.12 23.18 -26.20
CA GLY A 169 8.47 22.59 -26.12
C GLY A 169 8.89 22.11 -24.73
N THR A 170 8.03 22.30 -23.72
CA THR A 170 8.28 21.74 -22.39
C THR A 170 8.23 20.22 -22.43
N ARG A 171 9.20 19.56 -21.79
CA ARG A 171 9.23 18.10 -21.59
C ARG A 171 9.97 17.76 -20.31
N TYR A 172 9.31 17.00 -19.40
CA TYR A 172 9.95 16.46 -18.21
C TYR A 172 9.28 15.17 -17.73
N VAL A 173 10.01 14.32 -17.03
CA VAL A 173 9.45 13.15 -16.38
C VAL A 173 8.79 13.58 -15.07
N LYS A 174 7.47 13.50 -15.01
CA LYS A 174 6.68 13.80 -13.81
C LYS A 174 6.73 12.65 -12.81
N THR A 175 6.61 11.42 -13.30
CA THR A 175 6.64 10.20 -12.49
C THR A 175 7.69 9.27 -13.07
N ALA A 176 8.66 8.87 -12.27
CA ALA A 176 9.65 7.87 -12.67
C ALA A 176 9.00 6.48 -12.70
N GLY A 177 9.28 5.69 -13.75
CA GLY A 177 8.82 4.32 -13.84
C GLY A 177 9.51 3.40 -12.84
N ALA A 178 8.76 2.43 -12.34
CA ALA A 178 9.30 1.34 -11.52
C ALA A 178 8.58 0.04 -11.86
N ASP A 179 9.34 -1.04 -12.06
CA ASP A 179 8.75 -2.36 -12.30
C ASP A 179 7.97 -2.83 -11.09
N GLY A 180 6.91 -3.60 -11.35
CA GLY A 180 6.21 -4.35 -10.33
C GLY A 180 7.15 -5.33 -9.65
N ARG A 181 6.80 -5.72 -8.43
CA ARG A 181 7.59 -6.68 -7.66
C ARG A 181 6.77 -7.38 -6.60
N SER A 182 7.21 -8.54 -6.18
CA SER A 182 6.61 -9.27 -5.09
C SER A 182 7.63 -9.70 -4.05
N VAL A 183 7.14 -9.95 -2.86
CA VAL A 183 7.93 -10.50 -1.76
C VAL A 183 7.03 -11.32 -0.85
N THR A 184 7.53 -12.44 -0.34
CA THR A 184 6.86 -13.24 0.67
C THR A 184 7.60 -13.15 1.98
N VAL A 185 6.85 -12.88 3.05
CA VAL A 185 7.35 -12.88 4.42
C VAL A 185 6.78 -14.10 5.11
N HIS A 186 7.64 -15.04 5.47
CA HIS A 186 7.28 -16.22 6.24
C HIS A 186 7.36 -15.91 7.75
N ARG A 187 6.27 -16.17 8.49
CA ARG A 187 6.18 -16.04 9.93
C ARG A 187 6.00 -17.42 10.56
N THR A 188 6.81 -17.75 11.55
CA THR A 188 6.61 -18.94 12.41
C THR A 188 6.38 -18.48 13.83
N VAL A 189 5.30 -18.92 14.44
CA VAL A 189 4.96 -18.71 15.85
C VAL A 189 5.12 -20.02 16.61
N ARG A 190 5.85 -19.98 17.72
CA ARG A 190 6.13 -21.13 18.58
C ARG A 190 5.68 -20.86 20.00
N ASP A 191 5.43 -21.92 20.75
CA ASP A 191 5.32 -21.82 22.21
C ASP A 191 6.71 -21.69 22.86
N ARG A 192 6.74 -21.48 24.19
CA ARG A 192 8.01 -21.40 24.96
C ARG A 192 8.80 -22.72 25.00
N ALA A 193 8.16 -23.84 24.66
CA ALA A 193 8.83 -25.14 24.56
C ALA A 193 9.44 -25.38 23.16
N GLY A 194 9.17 -24.47 22.20
CA GLY A 194 9.69 -24.53 20.83
C GLY A 194 8.76 -25.27 19.85
N ASN A 195 7.58 -25.70 20.27
CA ASN A 195 6.61 -26.31 19.37
C ASN A 195 6.01 -25.24 18.45
N VAL A 196 5.88 -25.57 17.16
CA VAL A 196 5.23 -24.68 16.17
C VAL A 196 3.73 -24.64 16.45
N LEU A 197 3.18 -23.45 16.59
CA LEU A 197 1.75 -23.19 16.76
C LEU A 197 1.13 -22.75 15.43
N HIS A 198 1.78 -21.78 14.74
CA HIS A 198 1.32 -21.22 13.46
C HIS A 198 2.49 -21.06 12.50
N GLU A 199 2.23 -21.25 11.23
CA GLU A 199 3.10 -20.84 10.11
C GLU A 199 2.25 -20.15 9.07
N GLU A 200 2.68 -18.96 8.64
CA GLU A 200 1.92 -18.12 7.72
C GLU A 200 2.85 -17.46 6.72
N ASP A 201 2.40 -17.41 5.49
CA ASP A 201 3.07 -16.71 4.40
C ASP A 201 2.28 -15.44 4.03
N PHE A 202 2.91 -14.30 4.20
CA PHE A 202 2.37 -13.00 3.79
C PHE A 202 3.00 -12.59 2.47
N THR A 203 2.35 -12.97 1.36
CA THR A 203 2.78 -12.56 0.03
C THR A 203 2.23 -11.18 -0.30
N SER A 204 3.10 -10.29 -0.74
CA SER A 204 2.78 -8.93 -1.17
C SER A 204 3.16 -8.75 -2.63
N ASN A 205 2.18 -8.40 -3.47
CA ASN A 205 2.34 -8.15 -4.89
C ASN A 205 2.09 -6.67 -5.17
N TYR A 206 3.11 -5.97 -5.67
CA TYR A 206 3.03 -4.55 -5.98
C TYR A 206 3.05 -4.34 -7.48
N ALA A 207 2.07 -3.58 -7.97
CA ALA A 207 1.94 -3.22 -9.37
C ALA A 207 3.10 -2.31 -9.82
N PRO A 208 3.43 -2.30 -11.13
CA PRO A 208 4.37 -1.33 -11.68
C PRO A 208 3.84 0.10 -11.58
N ILE A 209 4.75 1.05 -11.44
CA ILE A 209 4.47 2.48 -11.56
C ILE A 209 4.89 2.92 -12.94
N ASP A 210 3.94 3.35 -13.77
CA ASP A 210 4.26 3.80 -15.13
C ASP A 210 5.08 5.10 -15.11
N GLU A 211 6.07 5.19 -16.01
CA GLU A 211 6.78 6.44 -16.26
C GLU A 211 5.83 7.42 -16.96
N VAL A 212 5.60 8.59 -16.36
CA VAL A 212 4.78 9.65 -16.95
C VAL A 212 5.67 10.82 -17.35
N THR A 213 5.81 11.04 -18.65
CA THR A 213 6.43 12.24 -19.20
C THR A 213 5.35 13.26 -19.51
N VAL A 214 5.49 14.47 -18.97
CA VAL A 214 4.64 15.62 -19.29
C VAL A 214 5.28 16.40 -20.44
N VAL A 215 4.45 16.81 -21.41
CA VAL A 215 4.85 17.66 -22.54
C VAL A 215 3.88 18.82 -22.69
N GLY A 216 4.39 19.99 -23.06
CA GLY A 216 3.56 21.13 -23.44
C GLY A 216 2.85 20.89 -24.78
N PRO A 217 1.85 21.78 -25.16
CA PRO A 217 1.15 21.69 -26.42
C PRO A 217 2.13 21.73 -27.61
N ASN A 218 1.75 21.11 -28.73
CA ASN A 218 2.57 21.01 -29.97
C ASN A 218 3.98 20.40 -29.79
N THR A 219 4.31 19.85 -28.61
CA THR A 219 5.58 19.16 -28.40
C THR A 219 5.48 17.74 -28.97
N PRO A 220 6.43 17.24 -29.82
CA PRO A 220 6.39 15.90 -30.37
C PRO A 220 6.35 14.85 -29.26
N THR A 221 5.42 13.90 -29.36
CA THR A 221 5.42 12.70 -28.50
C THR A 221 6.35 11.65 -29.14
N ARG A 222 7.00 10.82 -28.33
CA ARG A 222 7.92 9.80 -28.82
C ARG A 222 7.31 8.83 -29.84
N GLU A 223 6.00 8.62 -29.77
CA GLU A 223 5.25 7.79 -30.74
C GLU A 223 5.17 8.41 -32.14
N ARG A 224 5.23 9.76 -32.28
CA ARG A 224 5.29 10.42 -33.60
C ARG A 224 6.69 10.37 -34.20
N GLU A 225 7.75 10.41 -33.37
CA GLU A 225 9.13 10.32 -33.86
C GLU A 225 9.42 8.95 -34.49
N ASP A 226 8.86 7.86 -33.94
CA ASP A 226 9.06 6.51 -34.48
C ASP A 226 8.21 6.30 -35.78
N THR A 227 6.99 6.87 -35.87
CA THR A 227 6.17 6.81 -37.09
C THR A 227 6.74 7.70 -38.22
N ASP A 228 7.31 8.84 -37.90
CA ASP A 228 7.91 9.73 -38.89
C ASP A 228 9.24 9.19 -39.45
N LYS A 229 10.03 8.48 -38.63
CA LYS A 229 11.22 7.73 -39.09
C LYS A 229 10.85 6.57 -39.99
N GLU A 230 9.85 5.76 -39.62
CA GLU A 230 9.39 4.64 -40.47
C GLU A 230 8.79 5.12 -41.80
N ALA A 231 8.16 6.30 -41.82
CA ALA A 231 7.64 6.90 -43.01
C ALA A 231 8.75 7.44 -43.92
N THR A 232 9.76 8.11 -43.36
CA THR A 232 10.93 8.63 -44.09
C THR A 232 11.81 7.50 -44.66
N ASP A 233 12.06 6.45 -43.89
CA ASP A 233 12.85 5.29 -44.34
C ASP A 233 12.11 4.52 -45.48
N LYS A 234 10.76 4.48 -45.47
CA LYS A 234 9.98 3.88 -46.56
C LYS A 234 9.97 4.74 -47.81
N GLU A 235 10.00 6.06 -47.70
CA GLU A 235 10.03 6.99 -48.82
C GLU A 235 11.42 6.97 -49.49
N GLU A 236 12.51 6.97 -48.72
CA GLU A 236 13.88 6.81 -49.28
C GLU A 236 14.10 5.45 -49.93
N ALA A 237 13.58 4.36 -49.35
CA ALA A 237 13.68 3.02 -49.97
C ALA A 237 12.89 2.91 -51.28
N SER A 238 11.78 3.65 -51.41
CA SER A 238 10.96 3.70 -52.63
C SER A 238 11.64 4.48 -53.77
N VAL A 239 12.36 5.55 -53.47
CA VAL A 239 13.08 6.37 -54.46
C VAL A 239 14.31 5.63 -55.04
N LEU A 240 14.94 4.76 -54.26
CA LEU A 240 16.09 3.96 -54.69
C LEU A 240 15.71 2.74 -55.58
N SER A 241 14.43 2.34 -55.60
CA SER A 241 13.96 1.16 -56.35
C SER A 241 13.41 1.50 -57.75
N THR A 242 13.31 2.80 -58.15
CA THR A 242 12.76 3.24 -59.42
C THR A 242 13.83 3.80 -60.39
N GLY A 243 15.09 3.57 -60.17
CA GLY A 243 16.20 4.00 -60.98
C GLY A 243 16.97 2.82 -61.59
N ASP A 244 16.35 2.15 -62.61
CA ASP A 244 17.00 1.33 -63.63
C ASP A 244 16.12 1.35 -64.90
#